data_0841aa7bea087fe6332795d069cb30f8
#
_entry.id   0841aa7bea087fe6332795d069cb30f8
#
_cell.length_a   1.000
_cell.length_b   1.000
_cell.length_c   1.000
_cell.angle_alpha   90.00
_cell.angle_beta   90.00
_cell.angle_gamma   90.00
#
_symmetry.space_group_name_H-M   'P 1'
#
loop_
_entity.id
_entity.type
_entity.pdbx_description
1 polymer ?
#
loop_
_entity_poly.entity_id
_entity_poly.type
_entity_poly.pdbx_seq_one_letter_code
_entity_poly.pdbx_strand_id
1 'polypeptide(L)'
;TVHNPSTHLGNYISNVGLDSLRLGHSPLRVIFNTTNEARKYLAYKKGKTLSPMDMRTYKAIDYSKLFTSDLVHAELGVMRRVSKSSPYGQFQKVASLIGKPGTKAWKAYDKAMKEGYKWGDQSFKIHEASRTFRELATAIERLDDGDYIRFQTSPVTHTILTKQGGKIMRGADELTPQALDRTIAAASVRKA
;
A
#
# COMPACT_ATOMS: atom_id res chain seq x y z
N THR A 1 12.05 14.50 10.71
CA THR A 1 11.14 13.47 11.27
C THR A 1 11.33 12.09 10.62
N VAL A 2 11.69 12.00 9.34
CA VAL A 2 11.91 10.71 8.62
C VAL A 2 13.04 9.87 9.23
N HIS A 3 13.94 10.47 9.99
CA HIS A 3 15.08 9.80 10.60
C HIS A 3 14.91 9.49 12.08
N ASN A 4 13.71 9.71 12.65
CA ASN A 4 13.45 9.39 14.04
C ASN A 4 12.90 7.95 14.16
N PRO A 5 13.68 6.99 14.70
CA PRO A 5 13.23 5.60 14.85
C PRO A 5 11.94 5.47 15.67
N SER A 6 11.76 6.33 16.68
CA SER A 6 10.55 6.31 17.52
C SER A 6 9.30 6.73 16.74
N THR A 7 9.41 7.67 15.80
CA THR A 7 8.30 8.05 14.91
C THR A 7 7.93 6.88 13.98
N HIS A 8 8.91 6.20 13.42
CA HIS A 8 8.66 5.05 12.55
C HIS A 8 8.03 3.88 13.30
N LEU A 9 8.55 3.59 14.48
CA LEU A 9 7.98 2.56 15.35
C LEU A 9 6.56 2.95 15.78
N GLY A 10 6.34 4.22 16.15
CA GLY A 10 5.03 4.75 16.50
C GLY A 10 4.02 4.62 15.36
N ASN A 11 4.39 5.01 14.14
CA ASN A 11 3.53 4.85 12.97
C ASN A 11 3.24 3.38 12.65
N TYR A 12 4.26 2.52 12.75
CA TYR A 12 4.07 1.09 12.54
C TYR A 12 3.11 0.49 13.56
N ILE A 13 3.30 0.77 14.86
CA ILE A 13 2.42 0.30 15.95
C ILE A 13 0.99 0.84 15.75
N SER A 14 0.85 2.12 15.38
CA SER A 14 -0.46 2.72 15.10
C SER A 14 -1.17 2.03 13.96
N ASN A 15 -0.48 1.75 12.85
CA ASN A 15 -1.05 1.04 11.72
C ASN A 15 -1.46 -0.39 12.09
N VAL A 16 -0.62 -1.11 12.84
CA VAL A 16 -0.96 -2.44 13.38
C VAL A 16 -2.21 -2.37 14.27
N GLY A 17 -2.28 -1.36 15.16
CA GLY A 17 -3.42 -1.16 16.05
C GLY A 17 -4.72 -0.87 15.30
N LEU A 18 -4.67 0.06 14.35
CA LEU A 18 -5.82 0.42 13.51
C LEU A 18 -6.32 -0.77 12.69
N ASP A 19 -5.41 -1.50 12.04
CA ASP A 19 -5.77 -2.69 11.26
C ASP A 19 -6.31 -3.81 12.15
N SER A 20 -5.77 -3.97 13.36
CA SER A 20 -6.28 -4.94 14.35
C SER A 20 -7.72 -4.64 14.73
N LEU A 21 -8.04 -3.39 15.02
CA LEU A 21 -9.39 -2.95 15.34
C LEU A 21 -10.34 -3.09 14.15
N ARG A 22 -9.89 -2.65 12.97
CA ARG A 22 -10.70 -2.65 11.75
C ARG A 22 -11.02 -4.06 11.25
N LEU A 23 -10.07 -4.99 11.39
CA LEU A 23 -10.20 -6.35 10.87
C LEU A 23 -10.66 -7.36 11.94
N GLY A 24 -10.73 -6.96 13.20
CA GLY A 24 -10.99 -7.87 14.32
C GLY A 24 -9.88 -8.92 14.49
N HIS A 25 -8.65 -8.62 14.04
CA HIS A 25 -7.53 -9.53 14.12
C HIS A 25 -6.59 -9.16 15.26
N SER A 26 -5.88 -10.16 15.82
CA SER A 26 -4.80 -9.86 16.76
C SER A 26 -3.66 -9.09 16.08
N PRO A 27 -2.94 -8.22 16.80
CA PRO A 27 -1.80 -7.47 16.26
C PRO A 27 -0.74 -8.36 15.59
N LEU A 28 -0.46 -9.53 16.17
CA LEU A 28 0.49 -10.50 15.60
C LEU A 28 0.02 -11.03 14.25
N ARG A 29 -1.28 -11.27 14.08
CA ARG A 29 -1.86 -11.73 12.81
C ARG A 29 -1.78 -10.64 11.75
N VAL A 30 -2.01 -9.38 12.12
CA VAL A 30 -1.86 -8.24 11.21
C VAL A 30 -0.41 -8.14 10.72
N ILE A 31 0.57 -8.18 11.62
CA ILE A 31 2.00 -8.14 11.28
C ILE A 31 2.37 -9.29 10.34
N PHE A 32 1.92 -10.51 10.66
CA PHE A 32 2.20 -11.68 9.83
C PHE A 32 1.61 -11.54 8.43
N ASN A 33 0.33 -11.16 8.32
CA ASN A 33 -0.35 -11.00 7.04
C ASN A 33 0.29 -9.91 6.18
N THR A 34 0.57 -8.74 6.78
CA THR A 34 1.20 -7.61 6.10
C THR A 34 2.60 -7.98 5.58
N THR A 35 3.40 -8.64 6.41
CA THR A 35 4.74 -9.10 6.01
C THR A 35 4.69 -10.14 4.90
N ASN A 36 3.76 -11.10 4.99
CA ASN A 36 3.60 -12.15 4.00
C ASN A 36 3.16 -11.56 2.65
N GLU A 37 2.22 -10.62 2.67
CA GLU A 37 1.75 -9.95 1.46
C GLU A 37 2.86 -9.15 0.78
N ALA A 38 3.65 -8.40 1.55
CA ALA A 38 4.81 -7.68 1.03
C ALA A 38 5.85 -8.62 0.42
N ARG A 39 6.10 -9.78 1.03
CA ARG A 39 7.01 -10.80 0.48
C ARG A 39 6.50 -11.37 -0.85
N LYS A 40 5.21 -11.64 -0.96
CA LYS A 40 4.58 -12.11 -2.20
C LYS A 40 4.70 -11.05 -3.30
N TYR A 41 4.43 -9.77 -2.98
CA TYR A 41 4.58 -8.68 -3.93
C TYR A 41 6.03 -8.54 -4.42
N LEU A 42 7.02 -8.64 -3.53
CA LEU A 42 8.43 -8.66 -3.91
C LEU A 42 8.80 -9.88 -4.78
N ALA A 43 8.19 -11.04 -4.51
CA ALA A 43 8.36 -12.22 -5.35
C ALA A 43 7.79 -12.00 -6.76
N TYR A 44 6.61 -11.38 -6.85
CA TYR A 44 6.01 -10.95 -8.12
C TYR A 44 6.95 -9.99 -8.89
N LYS A 45 7.49 -8.97 -8.23
CA LYS A 45 8.45 -8.03 -8.85
C LYS A 45 9.73 -8.68 -9.36
N LYS A 46 10.12 -9.80 -8.76
CA LYS A 46 11.26 -10.63 -9.19
C LYS A 46 10.89 -11.66 -10.27
N GLY A 47 9.68 -11.61 -10.82
CA GLY A 47 9.20 -12.52 -11.86
C GLY A 47 8.92 -13.95 -11.38
N LYS A 48 8.76 -14.16 -10.06
CA LYS A 48 8.38 -15.49 -9.54
C LYS A 48 6.92 -15.80 -9.83
N THR A 49 6.64 -17.05 -10.17
CA THR A 49 5.28 -17.54 -10.35
C THR A 49 4.57 -17.60 -9.01
N LEU A 50 3.38 -17.00 -8.95
CA LEU A 50 2.47 -16.98 -7.81
C LEU A 50 1.13 -17.60 -8.20
N SER A 51 0.17 -17.64 -7.28
CA SER A 51 -1.19 -18.06 -7.61
C SER A 51 -1.80 -17.15 -8.68
N PRO A 52 -2.73 -17.64 -9.53
CA PRO A 52 -3.38 -16.81 -10.56
C PRO A 52 -4.02 -15.55 -9.98
N MET A 53 -4.67 -15.64 -8.81
CA MET A 53 -5.28 -14.51 -8.13
C MET A 53 -4.24 -13.52 -7.62
N ASP A 54 -3.11 -13.98 -7.05
CA ASP A 54 -2.04 -13.10 -6.59
C ASP A 54 -1.39 -12.38 -7.79
N MET A 55 -1.15 -13.07 -8.89
CA MET A 55 -0.62 -12.49 -10.13
C MET A 55 -1.56 -11.41 -10.68
N ARG A 56 -2.85 -11.68 -10.74
CA ARG A 56 -3.89 -10.73 -11.17
C ARG A 56 -3.92 -9.51 -10.24
N THR A 57 -3.93 -9.74 -8.93
CA THR A 57 -3.95 -8.69 -7.91
C THR A 57 -2.75 -7.75 -8.04
N TYR A 58 -1.53 -8.29 -8.09
CA TYR A 58 -0.33 -7.47 -8.12
C TYR A 58 -0.13 -6.76 -9.45
N LYS A 59 -0.53 -7.38 -10.57
CA LYS A 59 -0.55 -6.72 -11.87
C LYS A 59 -1.50 -5.51 -11.88
N ALA A 60 -2.66 -5.64 -11.26
CA ALA A 60 -3.64 -4.56 -11.15
C ALA A 60 -3.13 -3.42 -10.24
N ILE A 61 -2.53 -3.76 -9.10
CA ILE A 61 -1.91 -2.79 -8.19
C ILE A 61 -0.77 -2.02 -8.87
N ASP A 62 0.11 -2.71 -9.61
CA ASP A 62 1.17 -2.07 -10.39
C ASP A 62 0.62 -1.11 -11.44
N TYR A 63 -0.46 -1.51 -12.10
CA TYR A 63 -1.11 -0.68 -13.10
C TYR A 63 -1.68 0.62 -12.51
N SER A 64 -2.13 0.57 -11.26
CA SER A 64 -2.69 1.73 -10.54
C SER A 64 -1.63 2.76 -10.14
N LYS A 65 -0.35 2.48 -10.34
CA LYS A 65 0.79 3.32 -9.96
C LYS A 65 0.81 3.72 -8.47
N LEU A 66 0.22 2.92 -7.59
CA LEU A 66 0.21 3.17 -6.13
C LEU A 66 1.61 3.43 -5.56
N PHE A 67 2.62 2.84 -6.16
CA PHE A 67 4.01 2.90 -5.71
C PHE A 67 4.92 3.69 -6.66
N THR A 68 4.38 4.63 -7.43
CA THR A 68 5.23 5.52 -8.23
C THR A 68 6.08 6.38 -7.30
N SER A 69 7.37 6.41 -7.60
CA SER A 69 8.40 7.14 -6.85
C SER A 69 8.08 8.61 -6.60
N ASP A 70 7.19 9.20 -7.37
CA ASP A 70 6.92 10.63 -7.36
C ASP A 70 6.19 11.12 -6.10
N LEU A 71 5.25 10.32 -5.56
CA LEU A 71 4.59 10.63 -4.28
C LEU A 71 5.58 10.55 -3.12
N VAL A 72 6.42 9.52 -3.11
CA VAL A 72 7.47 9.33 -2.09
C VAL A 72 8.53 10.43 -2.19
N HIS A 73 8.89 10.86 -3.42
CA HIS A 73 9.83 11.96 -3.62
C HIS A 73 9.25 13.32 -3.24
N ALA A 74 7.96 13.56 -3.47
CA ALA A 74 7.28 14.78 -3.04
C ALA A 74 7.23 14.88 -1.52
N GLU A 75 6.83 13.83 -0.81
CA GLU A 75 6.82 13.80 0.66
C GLU A 75 8.23 13.95 1.25
N LEU A 76 9.24 13.28 0.70
CA LEU A 76 10.63 13.41 1.12
C LEU A 76 11.21 14.79 0.78
N GLY A 77 10.77 15.43 -0.29
CA GLY A 77 11.18 16.79 -0.70
C GLY A 77 10.68 17.87 0.26
N VAL A 78 9.46 17.75 0.77
CA VAL A 78 8.89 18.64 1.77
C VAL A 78 9.62 18.50 3.11
N MET A 79 10.02 17.30 3.49
CA MET A 79 10.72 17.01 4.74
C MET A 79 12.18 17.50 4.78
N ARG A 80 12.83 17.73 3.65
CA ARG A 80 14.19 18.31 3.57
C ARG A 80 14.28 19.74 4.08
N ARG A 81 13.17 20.47 4.19
CA ARG A 81 13.11 21.88 4.63
C ARG A 81 12.85 22.07 6.12
N VAL A 82 12.80 21.00 6.91
CA VAL A 82 12.56 21.10 8.35
C VAL A 82 13.80 21.62 9.07
N SER A 83 13.60 22.72 9.79
CA SER A 83 14.56 23.54 10.52
C SER A 83 15.50 22.77 11.48
N LYS A 84 16.71 23.29 11.70
CA LYS A 84 17.74 22.78 12.62
C LYS A 84 17.30 22.72 14.10
N SER A 85 16.19 23.33 14.47
CA SER A 85 15.61 23.33 15.82
C SER A 85 14.58 22.22 16.07
N SER A 86 14.33 21.37 15.07
CA SER A 86 13.41 20.23 15.18
C SER A 86 14.02 19.08 16.00
N PRO A 87 13.19 18.12 16.47
CA PRO A 87 13.67 16.84 17.03
C PRO A 87 14.74 16.14 16.20
N TYR A 88 14.82 16.45 14.91
CA TYR A 88 15.89 16.06 14.00
C TYR A 88 17.27 16.60 14.40
N GLY A 89 17.37 17.85 14.86
CA GLY A 89 18.64 18.41 15.35
C GLY A 89 19.12 17.77 16.65
N GLN A 90 18.20 17.34 17.52
CA GLN A 90 18.53 16.56 18.72
C GLN A 90 18.95 15.14 18.36
N PHE A 91 18.33 14.54 17.36
CA PHE A 91 18.69 13.23 16.84
C PHE A 91 20.04 13.23 16.12
N GLN A 92 20.41 14.32 15.45
CA GLN A 92 21.78 14.49 14.92
C GLN A 92 22.84 14.45 16.03
N LYS A 93 22.53 14.92 17.24
CA LYS A 93 23.42 14.81 18.40
C LYS A 93 23.56 13.36 18.90
N VAL A 94 22.48 12.58 18.92
CA VAL A 94 22.53 11.17 19.27
C VAL A 94 23.20 10.34 18.16
N ALA A 95 22.97 10.67 16.91
CA ALA A 95 23.58 10.03 15.76
C ALA A 95 25.07 10.41 15.60
N SER A 96 25.53 11.54 16.16
CA SER A 96 26.95 11.86 16.24
C SER A 96 27.72 10.92 17.19
N LEU A 97 27.00 10.20 18.06
CA LEU A 97 27.56 9.11 18.89
C LEU A 97 27.78 7.82 18.07
N ILE A 98 27.02 7.63 16.98
CA ILE A 98 27.13 6.47 16.08
C ILE A 98 28.15 6.74 14.95
N GLY A 99 28.48 8.01 14.71
CA GLY A 99 29.46 8.42 13.70
C GLY A 99 29.18 9.80 13.15
N LYS A 100 30.22 10.52 12.69
CA LYS A 100 30.06 11.84 12.10
C LYS A 100 29.16 11.77 10.84
N PRO A 101 28.25 12.74 10.62
CA PRO A 101 27.49 12.84 9.38
C PRO A 101 28.42 12.78 8.16
N GLY A 102 28.09 11.92 7.19
CA GLY A 102 28.94 11.70 6.00
C GLY A 102 29.86 10.50 6.07
N THR A 103 30.05 9.87 7.24
CA THR A 103 30.82 8.62 7.37
C THR A 103 30.09 7.44 6.72
N LYS A 104 30.81 6.35 6.41
CA LYS A 104 30.22 5.11 5.87
C LYS A 104 29.12 4.55 6.80
N ALA A 105 29.36 4.58 8.12
CA ALA A 105 28.41 4.13 9.12
C ALA A 105 27.13 4.97 9.11
N TRP A 106 27.24 6.30 9.04
CA TRP A 106 26.10 7.19 8.92
C TRP A 106 25.29 6.96 7.64
N LYS A 107 25.97 6.81 6.50
CA LYS A 107 25.32 6.54 5.21
C LYS A 107 24.56 5.20 5.22
N ALA A 108 25.16 4.17 5.83
CA ALA A 108 24.51 2.86 5.98
C ALA A 108 23.28 2.95 6.88
N TYR A 109 23.36 3.66 8.02
CA TYR A 109 22.26 3.89 8.93
C TYR A 109 21.14 4.70 8.25
N ASP A 110 21.44 5.83 7.60
CA ASP A 110 20.47 6.66 6.88
C ASP A 110 19.75 5.86 5.78
N LYS A 111 20.49 5.03 5.05
CA LYS A 111 19.94 4.12 4.05
C LYS A 111 19.00 3.09 4.68
N ALA A 112 19.44 2.40 5.75
CA ALA A 112 18.64 1.40 6.43
C ALA A 112 17.34 1.99 7.02
N MET A 113 17.41 3.21 7.58
CA MET A 113 16.23 3.90 8.11
C MET A 113 15.24 4.27 6.99
N LYS A 114 15.73 4.79 5.86
CA LYS A 114 14.89 5.13 4.70
C LYS A 114 14.24 3.89 4.09
N GLU A 115 15.00 2.82 3.96
CA GLU A 115 14.49 1.55 3.43
C GLU A 115 13.48 0.91 4.39
N GLY A 116 13.74 0.92 5.69
CA GLY A 116 12.83 0.42 6.73
C GLY A 116 11.51 1.18 6.76
N TYR A 117 11.55 2.51 6.64
CA TYR A 117 10.34 3.34 6.55
C TYR A 117 9.52 3.02 5.31
N LYS A 118 10.16 3.02 4.14
CA LYS A 118 9.49 2.67 2.89
C LYS A 118 8.85 1.29 2.98
N TRP A 119 9.58 0.33 3.53
CA TRP A 119 9.10 -1.04 3.65
C TRP A 119 7.89 -1.13 4.59
N GLY A 120 7.94 -0.45 5.74
CA GLY A 120 6.84 -0.41 6.71
C GLY A 120 5.57 0.17 6.11
N ASP A 121 5.62 1.38 5.58
CA ASP A 121 4.48 2.05 4.97
C ASP A 121 3.94 1.31 3.72
N GLN A 122 4.84 0.90 2.83
CA GLN A 122 4.46 0.18 1.62
C GLN A 122 3.84 -1.19 1.92
N SER A 123 4.30 -1.89 2.95
CA SER A 123 3.75 -3.21 3.29
C SER A 123 2.28 -3.13 3.71
N PHE A 124 1.89 -2.11 4.48
CA PHE A 124 0.49 -1.88 4.83
C PHE A 124 -0.35 -1.49 3.62
N LYS A 125 0.14 -0.59 2.77
CA LYS A 125 -0.54 -0.20 1.53
C LYS A 125 -0.74 -1.38 0.59
N ILE A 126 0.29 -2.22 0.41
CA ILE A 126 0.19 -3.45 -0.39
C ILE A 126 -0.85 -4.39 0.21
N HIS A 127 -0.80 -4.61 1.52
CA HIS A 127 -1.72 -5.51 2.20
C HIS A 127 -3.17 -5.06 2.02
N GLU A 128 -3.44 -3.78 2.28
CA GLU A 128 -4.78 -3.22 2.18
C GLU A 128 -5.31 -3.20 0.74
N ALA A 129 -4.48 -2.74 -0.21
CA ALA A 129 -4.87 -2.74 -1.62
C ALA A 129 -5.12 -4.16 -2.14
N SER A 130 -4.26 -5.11 -1.78
CA SER A 130 -4.41 -6.51 -2.21
C SER A 130 -5.65 -7.16 -1.61
N ARG A 131 -5.92 -6.92 -0.33
CA ARG A 131 -7.11 -7.42 0.36
C ARG A 131 -8.38 -6.87 -0.29
N THR A 132 -8.46 -5.54 -0.44
CA THR A 132 -9.62 -4.90 -1.03
C THR A 132 -9.84 -5.33 -2.49
N PHE A 133 -8.76 -5.49 -3.26
CA PHE A 133 -8.86 -6.00 -4.63
C PHE A 133 -9.49 -7.39 -4.67
N ARG A 134 -9.00 -8.32 -3.84
CA ARG A 134 -9.53 -9.69 -3.80
C ARG A 134 -10.97 -9.73 -3.32
N GLU A 135 -11.32 -8.93 -2.30
CA GLU A 135 -12.70 -8.82 -1.80
C GLU A 135 -13.66 -8.34 -2.90
N LEU A 136 -13.30 -7.26 -3.60
CA LEU A 136 -14.13 -6.73 -4.69
C LEU A 136 -14.19 -7.67 -5.88
N ALA A 137 -13.08 -8.27 -6.30
CA ALA A 137 -13.04 -9.23 -7.38
C ALA A 137 -13.95 -10.43 -7.08
N THR A 138 -13.85 -10.99 -5.87
CA THR A 138 -14.69 -12.11 -5.44
C THR A 138 -16.16 -11.71 -5.34
N ALA A 139 -16.46 -10.51 -4.85
CA ALA A 139 -17.85 -10.03 -4.76
C ALA A 139 -18.47 -9.87 -6.16
N ILE A 140 -17.71 -9.35 -7.13
CA ILE A 140 -18.16 -9.20 -8.52
C ILE A 140 -18.36 -10.57 -9.19
N GLU A 141 -17.46 -11.52 -8.96
CA GLU A 141 -17.59 -12.88 -9.51
C GLU A 141 -18.86 -13.59 -9.00
N ARG A 142 -19.27 -13.28 -7.77
CA ARG A 142 -20.48 -13.85 -7.11
C ARG A 142 -21.78 -13.13 -7.40
N LEU A 143 -21.76 -12.01 -8.14
CA LEU A 143 -22.98 -11.33 -8.53
C LEU A 143 -23.86 -12.26 -9.36
N ASP A 144 -25.15 -12.22 -9.08
CA ASP A 144 -26.15 -12.87 -9.95
C ASP A 144 -26.55 -11.94 -11.10
N ASP A 145 -27.13 -12.51 -12.16
CA ASP A 145 -27.62 -11.71 -13.28
C ASP A 145 -28.75 -10.79 -12.81
N GLY A 146 -28.64 -9.51 -13.13
CA GLY A 146 -29.53 -8.46 -12.68
C GLY A 146 -29.04 -7.71 -11.42
N ASP A 147 -28.10 -8.28 -10.69
CA ASP A 147 -27.52 -7.65 -9.50
C ASP A 147 -26.50 -6.57 -9.85
N TYR A 148 -26.25 -5.70 -8.88
CA TYR A 148 -25.23 -4.66 -9.01
C TYR A 148 -24.35 -4.54 -7.77
N ILE A 149 -23.15 -4.05 -7.95
CA ILE A 149 -22.25 -3.63 -6.89
C ILE A 149 -21.87 -2.17 -7.08
N ARG A 150 -21.86 -1.42 -5.97
CA ARG A 150 -21.44 -0.02 -5.96
C ARG A 150 -20.24 0.16 -5.07
N PHE A 151 -19.21 0.81 -5.58
CA PHE A 151 -18.01 1.16 -4.80
C PHE A 151 -17.41 2.48 -5.27
N GLN A 152 -16.63 3.08 -4.42
CA GLN A 152 -16.03 4.38 -4.66
C GLN A 152 -14.68 4.24 -5.36
N THR A 153 -14.52 4.88 -6.52
CA THR A 153 -13.28 4.88 -7.32
C THR A 153 -12.51 6.19 -7.24
N SER A 154 -13.15 7.27 -6.81
CA SER A 154 -12.50 8.56 -6.55
C SER A 154 -13.19 9.28 -5.36
N PRO A 155 -12.67 10.40 -4.84
CA PRO A 155 -13.31 11.15 -3.74
C PRO A 155 -14.76 11.49 -3.98
N VAL A 156 -15.11 11.74 -5.22
CA VAL A 156 -16.45 12.19 -5.63
C VAL A 156 -17.17 11.22 -6.57
N THR A 157 -16.47 10.18 -7.06
CA THR A 157 -17.02 9.27 -8.07
C THR A 157 -17.27 7.88 -7.49
N HIS A 158 -18.50 7.42 -7.65
CA HIS A 158 -18.86 6.03 -7.42
C HIS A 158 -18.98 5.31 -8.77
N THR A 159 -18.52 4.07 -8.78
CA THR A 159 -18.70 3.18 -9.91
C THR A 159 -19.76 2.15 -9.54
N ILE A 160 -20.71 1.95 -10.44
CA ILE A 160 -21.72 0.90 -10.35
C ILE A 160 -21.41 -0.09 -11.45
N LEU A 161 -21.28 -1.35 -11.08
CA LEU A 161 -21.17 -2.47 -12.00
C LEU A 161 -22.39 -3.34 -11.86
N THR A 162 -22.96 -3.78 -12.98
CA THR A 162 -24.09 -4.71 -13.03
C THR A 162 -23.67 -5.96 -13.77
N LYS A 163 -24.28 -7.10 -13.46
CA LYS A 163 -24.12 -8.33 -14.24
C LYS A 163 -25.34 -8.54 -15.10
N GLN A 164 -25.13 -8.74 -16.40
CA GLN A 164 -26.18 -8.97 -17.38
C GLN A 164 -25.71 -10.03 -18.40
N GLY A 165 -26.45 -11.12 -18.50
CA GLY A 165 -26.12 -12.23 -19.40
C GLY A 165 -24.73 -12.81 -19.14
N GLY A 166 -24.32 -12.91 -17.87
CA GLY A 166 -22.99 -13.38 -17.46
C GLY A 166 -21.85 -12.38 -17.67
N LYS A 167 -22.12 -11.16 -18.18
CA LYS A 167 -21.13 -10.12 -18.46
C LYS A 167 -21.19 -9.01 -17.43
N ILE A 168 -20.03 -8.41 -17.13
CA ILE A 168 -19.97 -7.26 -16.22
C ILE A 168 -20.06 -5.96 -17.04
N MET A 169 -21.07 -5.16 -16.72
CA MET A 169 -21.40 -3.92 -17.40
C MET A 169 -21.10 -2.71 -16.50
N ARG A 170 -20.68 -1.61 -17.11
CA ARG A 170 -20.62 -0.29 -16.50
C ARG A 170 -21.50 0.66 -17.31
N GLY A 171 -22.73 0.90 -16.84
CA GLY A 171 -23.75 1.53 -17.65
C GLY A 171 -24.14 0.64 -18.84
N ALA A 172 -24.00 1.14 -20.06
CA ALA A 172 -24.26 0.37 -21.28
C ALA A 172 -23.05 -0.42 -21.80
N ASP A 173 -21.84 -0.18 -21.25
CA ASP A 173 -20.61 -0.72 -21.77
C ASP A 173 -20.22 -2.04 -21.08
N GLU A 174 -19.96 -3.09 -21.87
CA GLU A 174 -19.35 -4.31 -21.38
C GLU A 174 -17.88 -4.06 -20.99
N LEU A 175 -17.50 -4.45 -19.77
CA LEU A 175 -16.12 -4.35 -19.33
C LEU A 175 -15.32 -5.57 -19.74
N THR A 176 -14.21 -5.34 -20.43
CA THR A 176 -13.20 -6.37 -20.61
C THR A 176 -12.58 -6.76 -19.26
N PRO A 177 -12.06 -7.99 -19.10
CA PRO A 177 -11.39 -8.40 -17.86
C PRO A 177 -10.30 -7.42 -17.40
N GLN A 178 -9.54 -6.85 -18.33
CA GLN A 178 -8.51 -5.86 -18.01
C GLN A 178 -9.09 -4.53 -17.54
N ALA A 179 -10.19 -4.05 -18.15
CA ALA A 179 -10.86 -2.82 -17.73
C ALA A 179 -11.51 -2.99 -16.37
N LEU A 180 -12.07 -4.18 -16.09
CA LEU A 180 -12.59 -4.54 -14.78
C LEU A 180 -11.50 -4.51 -13.72
N ASP A 181 -10.36 -5.16 -13.95
CA ASP A 181 -9.24 -5.18 -13.01
C ASP A 181 -8.70 -3.79 -12.73
N ARG A 182 -8.61 -2.91 -13.73
CA ARG A 182 -8.24 -1.50 -13.55
C ARG A 182 -9.24 -0.74 -12.67
N THR A 183 -10.51 -0.98 -12.87
CA THR A 183 -11.60 -0.34 -12.09
C THR A 183 -11.54 -0.79 -10.63
N ILE A 184 -11.36 -2.08 -10.38
CA ILE A 184 -11.21 -2.63 -9.03
C ILE A 184 -9.93 -2.10 -8.37
N ALA A 185 -8.81 -2.05 -9.11
CA ALA A 185 -7.54 -1.53 -8.59
C ALA A 185 -7.64 -0.06 -8.17
N ALA A 186 -8.32 0.79 -8.93
CA ALA A 186 -8.53 2.18 -8.58
C ALA A 186 -9.30 2.33 -7.24
N ALA A 187 -10.30 1.48 -7.00
CA ALA A 187 -11.03 1.45 -5.74
C ALA A 187 -10.17 0.91 -4.58
N SER A 188 -9.35 -0.09 -4.85
CA SER A 188 -8.50 -0.76 -3.86
C SER A 188 -7.40 0.15 -3.34
N VAL A 189 -6.73 0.85 -4.26
CA VAL A 189 -5.67 1.81 -3.96
C VAL A 189 -6.16 3.00 -3.13
N ARG A 190 -7.40 3.41 -3.36
CA ARG A 190 -7.98 4.49 -2.59
C ARG A 190 -8.21 4.16 -1.11
N LYS A 191 -8.47 2.89 -0.78
CA LYS A 191 -8.66 2.44 0.59
C LYS A 191 -7.33 2.18 1.32
N ALA A 192 -6.25 1.97 0.58
CA ALA A 192 -4.91 1.75 1.10
C ALA A 192 -4.19 3.05 1.45
#